data_d5f3e8003b539abf3b9d92905493a3c0
#
_entry.id   d5f3e8003b539abf3b9d92905493a3c0
#
_cell.length_a   1.000
_cell.length_b   1.000
_cell.length_c   1.000
_cell.angle_alpha   90.00
_cell.angle_beta   90.00
_cell.angle_gamma   90.00
#
_symmetry.space_group_name_H-M   'P 1'
#
loop_
_entity.id
_entity.type
_entity.pdbx_description
1 polymer ?
#
loop_
_entity_poly.entity_id
_entity_poly.type
_entity_poly.pdbx_seq_one_letter_code
_entity_poly.pdbx_strand_id
1 'polypeptide(L)'
;MRPQKLLGLCLALVLGFALSACRDLSYAAGDPKKPHVGIVFDSGGKDDRSFNAAAWRGVRRAAKDFPIVLRDAEPGDPASLEPAMRAFAEVGYDLVIGIGFAQTPIVESVAKDYPKVNFAIVDGVSDLPNVASLVFKEHEGSYLVGMIAAHTTKTGVIGFVGGMDVPLIHKFEVGYEEGARSVNPKIRVIQNYVGVTEAAWNNPGKGKELAVAQIGKGADVIFAAAGNSGLGVFDAAEQYDKYVIGVDSNQNWVKPGHVLTSMVKRVDNAVYQIVGDLVNHRFKGGIHVYGLENDGVGFAMDQFNAKLISPDVVRQVDAAREKIIQGKIKVTDAMAQ
;
A
#
# COMPACT_ATOMS: atom_id res chain seq x y z
N MET A 1 62.43 -33.43 -32.70
CA MET A 1 61.94 -32.02 -32.65
C MET A 1 60.93 -31.91 -31.48
N ARG A 2 61.13 -30.97 -30.59
CA ARG A 2 60.47 -30.88 -29.25
C ARG A 2 59.05 -30.35 -29.32
N PRO A 3 58.08 -30.89 -28.55
CA PRO A 3 56.75 -30.30 -28.32
C PRO A 3 56.75 -29.49 -27.02
N GLN A 4 57.04 -28.20 -27.04
CA GLN A 4 57.05 -27.33 -25.86
C GLN A 4 56.48 -25.92 -26.13
N LYS A 5 55.41 -25.81 -26.92
CA LYS A 5 54.79 -24.49 -27.18
C LYS A 5 53.26 -24.45 -27.08
N LEU A 6 52.56 -25.46 -26.50
CA LEU A 6 51.09 -25.46 -26.39
C LEU A 6 50.53 -25.29 -24.98
N LEU A 7 51.38 -25.18 -23.93
CA LEU A 7 50.89 -25.11 -22.52
C LEU A 7 50.76 -23.66 -21.99
N GLY A 8 51.23 -22.66 -22.72
CA GLY A 8 51.21 -21.26 -22.29
C GLY A 8 49.95 -20.47 -22.64
N LEU A 9 49.09 -20.98 -23.55
CA LEU A 9 47.93 -20.21 -24.05
C LEU A 9 46.62 -20.47 -23.29
N CYS A 10 46.51 -21.59 -22.58
CA CYS A 10 45.29 -21.92 -21.82
C CYS A 10 45.25 -21.27 -20.43
N LEU A 11 46.37 -20.86 -19.86
CA LEU A 11 46.42 -20.28 -18.51
C LEU A 11 46.09 -18.77 -18.50
N ALA A 12 46.26 -18.08 -19.62
CA ALA A 12 45.95 -16.66 -19.78
C ALA A 12 44.45 -16.39 -20.03
N LEU A 13 43.71 -17.37 -20.54
CA LEU A 13 42.25 -17.25 -20.79
C LEU A 13 41.39 -17.50 -19.54
N VAL A 14 41.89 -18.24 -18.54
CA VAL A 14 41.15 -18.49 -17.28
C VAL A 14 41.27 -17.34 -16.28
N LEU A 15 42.37 -16.57 -16.30
CA LEU A 15 42.52 -15.38 -15.45
C LEU A 15 41.75 -14.16 -16.01
N GLY A 16 41.41 -14.14 -17.27
CA GLY A 16 40.63 -13.06 -17.90
C GLY A 16 39.14 -13.11 -17.56
N PHE A 17 38.60 -14.32 -17.29
CA PHE A 17 37.18 -14.49 -16.95
C PHE A 17 36.88 -14.25 -15.45
N ALA A 18 37.86 -14.45 -14.58
CA ALA A 18 37.71 -14.19 -13.13
C ALA A 18 37.72 -12.69 -12.76
N LEU A 19 38.29 -11.83 -13.62
CA LEU A 19 38.32 -10.38 -13.41
C LEU A 19 37.09 -9.64 -14.01
N SER A 20 36.33 -10.27 -14.90
CA SER A 20 35.07 -9.70 -15.41
C SER A 20 33.90 -9.90 -14.44
N ALA A 21 33.88 -10.97 -13.63
CA ALA A 21 32.82 -11.24 -12.65
C ALA A 21 32.85 -10.30 -11.44
N CYS A 22 33.99 -9.65 -11.15
CA CYS A 22 34.10 -8.67 -10.06
C CYS A 22 33.68 -7.22 -10.47
N ARG A 23 33.40 -6.98 -11.72
CA ARG A 23 33.03 -5.62 -12.19
C ARG A 23 31.56 -5.28 -12.01
N ASP A 24 30.69 -6.28 -11.94
CA ASP A 24 29.24 -6.05 -11.82
C ASP A 24 28.77 -5.83 -10.37
N LEU A 25 29.54 -6.24 -9.37
CA LEU A 25 29.23 -6.01 -7.95
C LEU A 25 29.48 -4.56 -7.48
N SER A 26 30.34 -3.81 -8.17
CA SER A 26 30.59 -2.39 -7.83
C SER A 26 29.48 -1.44 -8.31
N TYR A 27 28.61 -1.88 -9.22
CA TYR A 27 27.51 -1.07 -9.75
C TYR A 27 26.28 -1.04 -8.83
N ALA A 28 26.19 -1.93 -7.86
CA ALA A 28 25.08 -2.02 -6.92
C ALA A 28 25.19 -1.05 -5.72
N ALA A 29 26.38 -0.54 -5.42
CA ALA A 29 26.65 0.08 -4.13
C ALA A 29 26.32 1.59 -4.03
N GLY A 30 26.13 2.32 -5.14
CA GLY A 30 25.91 3.78 -5.06
C GLY A 30 27.04 4.52 -4.32
N ASP A 31 26.77 5.73 -3.83
CA ASP A 31 27.73 6.51 -3.01
C ASP A 31 27.78 5.92 -1.58
N PRO A 32 28.92 5.33 -1.14
CA PRO A 32 29.01 4.68 0.18
C PRO A 32 28.92 5.67 1.37
N LYS A 33 28.91 6.98 1.10
CA LYS A 33 28.74 8.01 2.12
C LYS A 33 27.28 8.37 2.37
N LYS A 34 26.37 7.86 1.57
CA LYS A 34 24.93 8.14 1.68
C LYS A 34 24.20 6.90 2.20
N PRO A 35 23.16 7.08 3.04
CA PRO A 35 22.31 5.95 3.41
C PRO A 35 21.67 5.30 2.18
N HIS A 36 21.68 3.98 2.15
CA HIS A 36 21.08 3.16 1.09
C HIS A 36 19.71 2.66 1.53
N VAL A 37 18.70 2.92 0.73
CA VAL A 37 17.31 2.52 0.98
C VAL A 37 16.82 1.60 -0.15
N GLY A 38 16.44 0.39 0.22
CA GLY A 38 15.77 -0.58 -0.65
C GLY A 38 14.28 -0.62 -0.38
N ILE A 39 13.47 -0.79 -1.42
CA ILE A 39 12.02 -0.99 -1.28
C ILE A 39 11.59 -2.17 -2.14
N VAL A 40 10.80 -3.09 -1.57
CA VAL A 40 10.30 -4.29 -2.24
C VAL A 40 8.78 -4.22 -2.29
N PHE A 41 8.22 -4.15 -3.49
CA PHE A 41 6.78 -4.06 -3.74
C PHE A 41 6.12 -5.44 -3.74
N ASP A 42 4.81 -5.46 -3.48
CA ASP A 42 3.99 -6.67 -3.63
C ASP A 42 3.60 -6.94 -5.10
N SER A 43 2.77 -7.96 -5.32
CA SER A 43 2.32 -8.39 -6.64
C SER A 43 1.46 -7.37 -7.39
N GLY A 44 0.97 -6.31 -6.72
CA GLY A 44 0.22 -5.21 -7.34
C GLY A 44 1.09 -4.31 -8.21
N GLY A 45 2.40 -4.27 -7.92
CA GLY A 45 3.37 -3.41 -8.60
C GLY A 45 3.20 -1.93 -8.28
N LYS A 46 4.26 -1.13 -8.49
CA LYS A 46 4.29 0.29 -8.11
C LYS A 46 3.35 1.20 -8.89
N ASP A 47 2.75 0.72 -9.97
CA ASP A 47 1.82 1.48 -10.82
C ASP A 47 0.34 1.15 -10.56
N ASP A 48 0.01 0.52 -9.42
CA ASP A 48 -1.36 0.13 -9.03
C ASP A 48 -2.33 1.30 -8.80
N ARG A 49 -1.83 2.53 -8.86
CA ARG A 49 -2.56 3.78 -8.55
C ARG A 49 -3.16 3.84 -7.15
N SER A 50 -2.77 2.95 -6.27
CA SER A 50 -3.32 2.74 -4.93
C SER A 50 -2.20 2.66 -3.88
N PHE A 51 -2.01 1.49 -3.30
CA PHE A 51 -1.13 1.18 -2.17
C PHE A 51 0.36 1.27 -2.51
N ASN A 52 0.81 0.50 -3.50
CA ASN A 52 2.21 0.53 -3.93
C ASN A 52 2.60 1.88 -4.54
N ALA A 53 1.71 2.48 -5.33
CA ALA A 53 1.91 3.82 -5.87
C ALA A 53 2.06 4.88 -4.77
N ALA A 54 1.35 4.74 -3.64
CA ALA A 54 1.53 5.62 -2.48
C ALA A 54 2.92 5.43 -1.85
N ALA A 55 3.34 4.19 -1.60
CA ALA A 55 4.68 3.88 -1.08
C ALA A 55 5.78 4.45 -1.99
N TRP A 56 5.63 4.23 -3.31
CA TRP A 56 6.57 4.74 -4.32
C TRP A 56 6.68 6.27 -4.30
N ARG A 57 5.56 6.97 -4.21
CA ARG A 57 5.58 8.45 -4.07
C ARG A 57 6.32 8.88 -2.81
N GLY A 58 6.10 8.20 -1.69
CA GLY A 58 6.74 8.50 -0.41
C GLY A 58 8.26 8.36 -0.47
N VAL A 59 8.77 7.23 -0.94
CA VAL A 59 10.20 6.98 -1.02
C VAL A 59 10.88 7.85 -2.07
N ARG A 60 10.23 8.15 -3.20
CA ARG A 60 10.74 9.10 -4.20
C ARG A 60 10.81 10.53 -3.67
N ARG A 61 9.82 10.96 -2.89
CA ARG A 61 9.89 12.26 -2.19
C ARG A 61 11.07 12.27 -1.22
N ALA A 62 11.26 11.21 -0.46
CA ALA A 62 12.41 11.09 0.44
C ALA A 62 13.75 11.15 -0.33
N ALA A 63 13.88 10.48 -1.46
CA ALA A 63 15.09 10.52 -2.29
C ALA A 63 15.36 11.89 -2.92
N LYS A 64 14.32 12.73 -3.07
CA LYS A 64 14.47 14.12 -3.52
C LYS A 64 14.96 15.05 -2.38
N ASP A 65 14.43 14.82 -1.17
CA ASP A 65 14.63 15.74 -0.04
C ASP A 65 15.82 15.34 0.84
N PHE A 66 16.23 14.05 0.81
CA PHE A 66 17.33 13.52 1.61
C PHE A 66 18.45 12.96 0.74
N PRO A 67 19.71 13.01 1.20
CA PRO A 67 20.87 12.51 0.45
C PRO A 67 20.98 10.98 0.56
N ILE A 68 20.03 10.23 -0.01
CA ILE A 68 20.00 8.77 0.00
C ILE A 68 20.31 8.17 -1.38
N VAL A 69 20.70 6.88 -1.39
CA VAL A 69 20.71 6.03 -2.58
C VAL A 69 19.48 5.14 -2.53
N LEU A 70 18.56 5.30 -3.49
CA LEU A 70 17.33 4.53 -3.57
C LEU A 70 17.42 3.44 -4.63
N ARG A 71 16.99 2.23 -4.29
CA ARG A 71 16.72 1.14 -5.23
C ARG A 71 15.38 0.50 -4.91
N ASP A 72 14.71 0.03 -5.95
CA ASP A 72 13.43 -0.67 -5.86
C ASP A 72 13.51 -2.07 -6.48
N ALA A 73 12.67 -2.96 -6.00
CA ALA A 73 12.43 -4.27 -6.58
C ALA A 73 10.93 -4.51 -6.72
N GLU A 74 10.53 -4.98 -7.90
CA GLU A 74 9.16 -5.43 -8.21
C GLU A 74 9.22 -6.91 -8.59
N PRO A 75 9.24 -7.83 -7.60
CA PRO A 75 9.23 -9.24 -7.88
C PRO A 75 7.94 -9.64 -8.59
N GLY A 76 8.07 -10.33 -9.73
CA GLY A 76 6.91 -10.75 -10.53
C GLY A 76 6.11 -11.90 -9.93
N ASP A 77 6.64 -12.52 -8.86
CA ASP A 77 6.02 -13.63 -8.15
C ASP A 77 6.40 -13.62 -6.66
N PRO A 78 5.56 -14.24 -5.77
CA PRO A 78 5.82 -14.27 -4.34
C PRO A 78 7.13 -14.95 -3.92
N ALA A 79 7.63 -15.93 -4.68
CA ALA A 79 8.86 -16.65 -4.34
C ALA A 79 10.12 -15.79 -4.56
N SER A 80 10.02 -14.74 -5.35
CA SER A 80 11.11 -13.79 -5.62
C SER A 80 11.20 -12.66 -4.58
N LEU A 81 10.23 -12.53 -3.65
CA LEU A 81 10.21 -11.47 -2.62
C LEU A 81 11.37 -11.60 -1.63
N GLU A 82 11.58 -12.79 -1.03
CA GLU A 82 12.66 -13.01 -0.08
C GLU A 82 14.03 -12.84 -0.72
N PRO A 83 14.35 -13.45 -1.88
CA PRO A 83 15.61 -13.19 -2.58
C PRO A 83 15.88 -11.71 -2.85
N ALA A 84 14.88 -10.93 -3.26
CA ALA A 84 15.03 -9.50 -3.51
C ALA A 84 15.34 -8.72 -2.22
N MET A 85 14.63 -9.02 -1.14
CA MET A 85 14.85 -8.38 0.17
C MET A 85 16.22 -8.74 0.74
N ARG A 86 16.61 -10.01 0.65
CA ARG A 86 17.90 -10.53 1.10
C ARG A 86 19.06 -9.90 0.34
N ALA A 87 18.92 -9.72 -0.99
CA ALA A 87 19.94 -9.07 -1.81
C ALA A 87 20.26 -7.64 -1.36
N PHE A 88 19.26 -6.84 -0.95
CA PHE A 88 19.52 -5.52 -0.37
C PHE A 88 20.26 -5.61 0.96
N ALA A 89 19.88 -6.56 1.84
CA ALA A 89 20.52 -6.71 3.12
C ALA A 89 21.98 -7.21 3.00
N GLU A 90 22.26 -8.15 2.08
CA GLU A 90 23.59 -8.70 1.82
C GLU A 90 24.59 -7.66 1.34
N VAL A 91 24.17 -6.72 0.48
CA VAL A 91 25.04 -5.64 0.00
C VAL A 91 25.13 -4.45 0.99
N GLY A 92 24.49 -4.54 2.16
CA GLY A 92 24.65 -3.60 3.27
C GLY A 92 23.79 -2.35 3.14
N TYR A 93 22.56 -2.47 2.68
CA TYR A 93 21.60 -1.36 2.74
C TYR A 93 21.31 -0.97 4.20
N ASP A 94 21.10 0.32 4.45
CA ASP A 94 20.84 0.86 5.78
C ASP A 94 19.37 0.67 6.19
N LEU A 95 18.46 0.64 5.20
CA LEU A 95 17.04 0.39 5.38
C LEU A 95 16.48 -0.42 4.21
N VAL A 96 15.72 -1.47 4.51
CA VAL A 96 14.94 -2.24 3.53
C VAL A 96 13.46 -2.20 3.91
N ILE A 97 12.60 -1.77 2.99
CA ILE A 97 11.17 -1.56 3.21
C ILE A 97 10.39 -2.63 2.44
N GLY A 98 9.61 -3.46 3.14
CA GLY A 98 8.63 -4.36 2.55
C GLY A 98 7.26 -3.71 2.46
N ILE A 99 6.59 -3.83 1.33
CA ILE A 99 5.26 -3.25 1.10
C ILE A 99 4.21 -4.36 1.07
N GLY A 100 3.32 -4.36 2.08
CA GLY A 100 2.22 -5.31 2.21
C GLY A 100 2.45 -6.39 3.27
N PHE A 101 1.39 -6.72 3.98
CA PHE A 101 1.39 -7.63 5.14
C PHE A 101 1.95 -9.03 4.84
N ALA A 102 1.79 -9.52 3.61
CA ALA A 102 2.29 -10.82 3.19
C ALA A 102 3.82 -10.95 3.25
N GLN A 103 4.53 -9.81 3.23
CA GLN A 103 5.98 -9.79 3.38
C GLN A 103 6.45 -9.86 4.84
N THR A 104 5.55 -9.83 5.83
CA THR A 104 5.93 -9.84 7.26
C THR A 104 6.85 -11.02 7.62
N PRO A 105 6.52 -12.29 7.30
CA PRO A 105 7.41 -13.42 7.62
C PRO A 105 8.76 -13.35 6.88
N ILE A 106 8.78 -12.75 5.68
CA ILE A 106 10.01 -12.55 4.92
C ILE A 106 10.88 -11.48 5.59
N VAL A 107 10.29 -10.33 5.95
CA VAL A 107 11.00 -9.27 6.70
C VAL A 107 11.59 -9.84 7.98
N GLU A 108 10.83 -10.62 8.76
CA GLU A 108 11.30 -11.22 10.01
C GLU A 108 12.45 -12.21 9.79
N SER A 109 12.36 -13.05 8.75
CA SER A 109 13.41 -13.99 8.39
C SER A 109 14.71 -13.25 8.08
N VAL A 110 14.65 -12.29 7.16
CA VAL A 110 15.83 -11.54 6.72
C VAL A 110 16.38 -10.64 7.83
N ALA A 111 15.51 -9.97 8.61
CA ALA A 111 15.94 -9.09 9.70
C ALA A 111 16.66 -9.83 10.84
N LYS A 112 16.32 -11.10 11.11
CA LYS A 112 17.04 -11.97 12.05
C LYS A 112 18.46 -12.29 11.58
N ASP A 113 18.62 -12.55 10.29
CA ASP A 113 19.92 -12.87 9.68
C ASP A 113 20.82 -11.61 9.56
N TYR A 114 20.21 -10.43 9.41
CA TYR A 114 20.91 -9.15 9.24
C TYR A 114 20.56 -8.13 10.35
N PRO A 115 20.95 -8.37 11.61
CA PRO A 115 20.52 -7.56 12.76
C PRO A 115 21.08 -6.11 12.77
N LYS A 116 22.03 -5.80 11.89
CA LYS A 116 22.60 -4.45 11.74
C LYS A 116 21.88 -3.63 10.67
N VAL A 117 21.06 -4.26 9.85
CA VAL A 117 20.22 -3.59 8.83
C VAL A 117 18.90 -3.21 9.48
N ASN A 118 18.41 -2.00 9.21
CA ASN A 118 17.07 -1.61 9.61
C ASN A 118 16.06 -2.10 8.57
N PHE A 119 14.89 -2.49 9.03
CA PHE A 119 13.79 -2.89 8.17
C PHE A 119 12.54 -2.09 8.51
N ALA A 120 11.66 -1.94 7.54
CA ALA A 120 10.30 -1.48 7.77
C ALA A 120 9.32 -2.39 7.02
N ILE A 121 8.16 -2.63 7.62
CA ILE A 121 7.05 -3.36 6.99
C ILE A 121 5.80 -2.50 7.02
N VAL A 122 5.15 -2.33 5.88
CA VAL A 122 3.86 -1.66 5.78
C VAL A 122 2.75 -2.70 5.91
N ASP A 123 1.80 -2.45 6.80
CA ASP A 123 0.65 -3.32 7.11
C ASP A 123 0.99 -4.64 7.80
N GLY A 124 2.22 -4.78 8.30
CA GLY A 124 2.64 -5.94 9.08
C GLY A 124 3.12 -5.54 10.47
N VAL A 125 3.14 -6.49 11.39
CA VAL A 125 3.65 -6.30 12.76
C VAL A 125 4.77 -7.29 13.02
N SER A 126 5.88 -6.79 13.56
CA SER A 126 7.03 -7.60 13.99
C SER A 126 7.55 -7.07 15.33
N ASP A 127 7.97 -8.00 16.20
CA ASP A 127 8.56 -7.69 17.50
C ASP A 127 10.10 -7.54 17.44
N LEU A 128 10.70 -7.64 16.26
CA LEU A 128 12.15 -7.52 16.10
C LEU A 128 12.60 -6.05 16.29
N PRO A 129 13.68 -5.81 17.05
CA PRO A 129 14.10 -4.45 17.42
C PRO A 129 14.59 -3.61 16.23
N ASN A 130 15.01 -4.25 15.13
CA ASN A 130 15.45 -3.62 13.90
C ASN A 130 14.35 -3.53 12.83
N VAL A 131 13.09 -3.81 13.18
CA VAL A 131 11.93 -3.72 12.27
C VAL A 131 10.95 -2.65 12.75
N ALA A 132 10.66 -1.66 11.91
CA ALA A 132 9.59 -0.69 12.10
C ALA A 132 8.31 -1.19 11.42
N SER A 133 7.24 -1.38 12.20
CA SER A 133 5.92 -1.82 11.76
C SER A 133 5.03 -0.60 11.51
N LEU A 134 4.75 -0.29 10.25
CA LEU A 134 3.95 0.88 9.85
C LEU A 134 2.50 0.44 9.66
N VAL A 135 1.64 0.64 10.66
CA VAL A 135 0.25 0.18 10.69
C VAL A 135 -0.73 1.35 10.70
N PHE A 136 -1.92 1.11 10.17
CA PHE A 136 -2.91 2.17 9.97
C PHE A 136 -4.24 1.84 10.65
N LYS A 137 -5.00 2.88 11.01
CA LYS A 137 -6.36 2.77 11.50
C LYS A 137 -7.35 2.92 10.33
N GLU A 138 -7.33 1.96 9.41
CA GLU A 138 -8.14 1.99 8.18
C GLU A 138 -9.64 2.11 8.47
N HIS A 139 -10.11 1.50 9.57
CA HIS A 139 -11.49 1.59 10.03
C HIS A 139 -11.93 3.05 10.26
N GLU A 140 -11.06 3.92 10.78
CA GLU A 140 -11.39 5.33 11.02
C GLU A 140 -11.63 6.09 9.69
N GLY A 141 -10.73 5.95 8.71
CA GLY A 141 -10.90 6.58 7.39
C GLY A 141 -12.08 6.00 6.61
N SER A 142 -12.30 4.69 6.73
CA SER A 142 -13.42 3.99 6.09
C SER A 142 -14.77 4.42 6.66
N TYR A 143 -14.85 4.71 7.95
CA TYR A 143 -16.05 5.28 8.57
C TYR A 143 -16.46 6.60 7.89
N LEU A 144 -15.50 7.48 7.63
CA LEU A 144 -15.78 8.77 6.98
C LEU A 144 -16.34 8.60 5.58
N VAL A 145 -15.74 7.72 4.76
CA VAL A 145 -16.24 7.48 3.40
C VAL A 145 -17.54 6.67 3.39
N GLY A 146 -17.81 5.87 4.42
CA GLY A 146 -19.11 5.23 4.66
C GLY A 146 -20.23 6.25 4.87
N MET A 147 -19.98 7.29 5.68
CA MET A 147 -20.92 8.41 5.84
C MET A 147 -21.18 9.11 4.51
N ILE A 148 -20.13 9.39 3.72
CA ILE A 148 -20.27 10.03 2.40
C ILE A 148 -21.12 9.17 1.47
N ALA A 149 -20.89 7.84 1.44
CA ALA A 149 -21.68 6.91 0.64
C ALA A 149 -23.17 6.95 1.02
N ALA A 150 -23.47 6.94 2.33
CA ALA A 150 -24.85 6.95 2.81
C ALA A 150 -25.60 8.26 2.53
N HIS A 151 -24.89 9.39 2.53
CA HIS A 151 -25.48 10.68 2.10
C HIS A 151 -25.69 10.78 0.59
N THR A 152 -24.97 9.98 -0.21
CA THR A 152 -24.98 10.06 -1.69
C THR A 152 -25.91 9.05 -2.33
N THR A 153 -26.05 7.84 -1.75
CA THR A 153 -26.89 6.77 -2.32
C THR A 153 -28.35 7.23 -2.47
N LYS A 154 -28.92 6.87 -3.60
CA LYS A 154 -30.37 7.08 -3.89
C LYS A 154 -31.19 5.84 -3.67
N THR A 155 -30.55 4.67 -3.72
CA THR A 155 -31.20 3.38 -3.60
C THR A 155 -31.26 2.86 -2.15
N GLY A 156 -30.41 3.40 -1.27
CA GLY A 156 -30.18 2.87 0.07
C GLY A 156 -29.37 1.56 0.05
N VAL A 157 -28.74 1.23 -1.08
CA VAL A 157 -27.87 0.06 -1.25
C VAL A 157 -26.50 0.51 -1.70
N ILE A 158 -25.49 0.16 -0.92
CA ILE A 158 -24.09 0.45 -1.23
C ILE A 158 -23.28 -0.84 -1.31
N GLY A 159 -22.12 -0.77 -1.95
CA GLY A 159 -21.25 -1.92 -2.15
C GLY A 159 -19.89 -1.75 -1.50
N PHE A 160 -19.27 -2.89 -1.20
CA PHE A 160 -17.86 -3.00 -0.83
C PHE A 160 -17.21 -4.12 -1.66
N VAL A 161 -16.10 -3.82 -2.31
CA VAL A 161 -15.26 -4.81 -2.99
C VAL A 161 -13.88 -4.78 -2.34
N GLY A 162 -13.57 -5.79 -1.54
CA GLY A 162 -12.27 -6.02 -0.94
C GLY A 162 -11.35 -6.82 -1.87
N GLY A 163 -10.04 -6.66 -1.74
CA GLY A 163 -9.05 -7.49 -2.42
C GLY A 163 -9.06 -8.92 -1.87
N MET A 164 -8.21 -9.18 -0.87
CA MET A 164 -8.23 -10.46 -0.15
C MET A 164 -9.23 -10.45 1.00
N ASP A 165 -9.86 -11.62 1.22
CA ASP A 165 -10.69 -11.88 2.41
C ASP A 165 -9.78 -12.19 3.61
N VAL A 166 -9.34 -11.13 4.30
CA VAL A 166 -8.42 -11.18 5.45
C VAL A 166 -8.77 -10.12 6.49
N PRO A 167 -8.41 -10.31 7.77
CA PRO A 167 -8.76 -9.37 8.86
C PRO A 167 -8.36 -7.92 8.60
N LEU A 168 -7.23 -7.66 7.96
CA LEU A 168 -6.80 -6.31 7.58
C LEU A 168 -7.83 -5.62 6.67
N ILE A 169 -8.40 -6.33 5.70
CA ILE A 169 -9.38 -5.76 4.77
C ILE A 169 -10.76 -5.64 5.42
N HIS A 170 -11.06 -6.48 6.41
CA HIS A 170 -12.27 -6.31 7.23
C HIS A 170 -12.27 -5.00 8.02
N LYS A 171 -11.12 -4.40 8.36
CA LYS A 171 -11.07 -3.06 8.96
C LYS A 171 -11.72 -2.01 8.06
N PHE A 172 -11.46 -2.07 6.75
CA PHE A 172 -12.07 -1.15 5.79
C PHE A 172 -13.57 -1.40 5.69
N GLU A 173 -13.98 -2.66 5.59
CA GLU A 173 -15.38 -3.07 5.46
C GLU A 173 -16.20 -2.63 6.67
N VAL A 174 -15.78 -3.00 7.87
CA VAL A 174 -16.50 -2.71 9.12
C VAL A 174 -16.61 -1.21 9.35
N GLY A 175 -15.50 -0.48 9.18
CA GLY A 175 -15.52 0.98 9.30
C GLY A 175 -16.49 1.63 8.31
N TYR A 176 -16.46 1.20 7.04
CA TYR A 176 -17.37 1.68 5.99
C TYR A 176 -18.84 1.42 6.34
N GLU A 177 -19.16 0.21 6.78
CA GLU A 177 -20.52 -0.17 7.17
C GLU A 177 -21.01 0.63 8.40
N GLU A 178 -20.17 0.77 9.43
CA GLU A 178 -20.52 1.56 10.63
C GLU A 178 -20.75 3.03 10.29
N GLY A 179 -19.87 3.63 9.48
CA GLY A 179 -20.03 4.99 9.00
C GLY A 179 -21.31 5.20 8.21
N ALA A 180 -21.63 4.27 7.31
CA ALA A 180 -22.86 4.34 6.53
C ALA A 180 -24.10 4.18 7.41
N ARG A 181 -24.10 3.25 8.34
CA ARG A 181 -25.22 3.02 9.28
C ARG A 181 -25.41 4.15 10.29
N SER A 182 -24.38 4.92 10.60
CA SER A 182 -24.49 6.09 11.47
C SER A 182 -25.36 7.20 10.84
N VAL A 183 -25.42 7.24 9.51
CA VAL A 183 -26.24 8.18 8.72
C VAL A 183 -27.61 7.55 8.42
N ASN A 184 -27.63 6.31 7.96
CA ASN A 184 -28.85 5.58 7.62
C ASN A 184 -28.82 4.17 8.21
N PRO A 185 -29.45 3.93 9.38
CA PRO A 185 -29.46 2.60 10.03
C PRO A 185 -30.09 1.47 9.18
N LYS A 186 -30.86 1.81 8.15
CA LYS A 186 -31.49 0.83 7.25
C LYS A 186 -30.71 0.58 5.97
N ILE A 187 -29.55 1.20 5.81
CA ILE A 187 -28.73 1.04 4.61
C ILE A 187 -28.31 -0.43 4.42
N ARG A 188 -28.38 -0.91 3.20
CA ARG A 188 -27.93 -2.25 2.85
C ARG A 188 -26.52 -2.18 2.27
N VAL A 189 -25.60 -2.91 2.86
CA VAL A 189 -24.22 -3.06 2.37
C VAL A 189 -24.06 -4.43 1.74
N ILE A 190 -23.55 -4.51 0.52
CA ILE A 190 -23.23 -5.75 -0.19
C ILE A 190 -21.70 -5.88 -0.23
N GLN A 191 -21.16 -6.92 0.41
CA GLN A 191 -19.73 -7.17 0.48
C GLN A 191 -19.33 -8.32 -0.44
N ASN A 192 -18.20 -8.18 -1.12
CA ASN A 192 -17.55 -9.25 -1.86
C ASN A 192 -16.04 -9.04 -1.86
N TYR A 193 -15.28 -10.11 -2.01
CA TYR A 193 -13.83 -10.12 -2.12
C TYR A 193 -13.38 -10.68 -3.45
N VAL A 194 -12.29 -10.12 -4.00
CA VAL A 194 -11.73 -10.59 -5.28
C VAL A 194 -11.20 -12.00 -5.15
N GLY A 195 -10.58 -12.33 -4.00
CA GLY A 195 -10.06 -13.67 -3.76
C GLY A 195 -9.46 -13.85 -2.36
N VAL A 196 -8.74 -14.96 -2.21
CA VAL A 196 -8.10 -15.37 -0.94
C VAL A 196 -6.59 -15.54 -1.06
N THR A 197 -6.00 -15.12 -2.18
CA THR A 197 -4.56 -15.18 -2.46
C THR A 197 -4.07 -13.82 -2.95
N GLU A 198 -2.74 -13.62 -3.00
CA GLU A 198 -2.10 -12.39 -3.48
C GLU A 198 -2.56 -11.98 -4.90
N ALA A 199 -2.98 -12.93 -5.74
CA ALA A 199 -3.54 -12.61 -7.06
C ALA A 199 -4.80 -11.71 -6.99
N ALA A 200 -5.45 -11.63 -5.83
CA ALA A 200 -6.60 -10.76 -5.60
C ALA A 200 -6.26 -9.26 -5.71
N TRP A 201 -5.00 -8.89 -5.56
CA TRP A 201 -4.55 -7.49 -5.69
C TRP A 201 -4.39 -7.04 -7.14
N ASN A 202 -4.31 -7.99 -8.09
CA ASN A 202 -4.05 -7.68 -9.50
C ASN A 202 -4.98 -8.43 -10.46
N ASN A 203 -6.30 -8.33 -10.24
CA ASN A 203 -7.34 -8.92 -11.08
C ASN A 203 -8.50 -7.92 -11.35
N PRO A 204 -8.29 -6.87 -12.18
CA PRO A 204 -9.32 -5.88 -12.50
C PRO A 204 -10.58 -6.51 -13.13
N GLY A 205 -10.42 -7.59 -13.89
CA GLY A 205 -11.55 -8.32 -14.49
C GLY A 205 -12.52 -8.85 -13.43
N LYS A 206 -11.99 -9.48 -12.36
CA LYS A 206 -12.80 -9.95 -11.24
C LYS A 206 -13.40 -8.80 -10.43
N GLY A 207 -12.63 -7.73 -10.21
CA GLY A 207 -13.15 -6.51 -9.57
C GLY A 207 -14.36 -5.95 -10.31
N LYS A 208 -14.29 -5.87 -11.65
CA LYS A 208 -15.42 -5.43 -12.50
C LYS A 208 -16.63 -6.36 -12.39
N GLU A 209 -16.41 -7.67 -12.48
CA GLU A 209 -17.49 -8.68 -12.35
C GLU A 209 -18.27 -8.51 -11.04
N LEU A 210 -17.55 -8.37 -9.91
CA LEU A 210 -18.16 -8.19 -8.59
C LEU A 210 -18.95 -6.89 -8.50
N ALA A 211 -18.41 -5.79 -9.01
CA ALA A 211 -19.09 -4.51 -9.02
C ALA A 211 -20.36 -4.54 -9.87
N VAL A 212 -20.33 -5.14 -11.06
CA VAL A 212 -21.51 -5.33 -11.92
C VAL A 212 -22.59 -6.15 -11.20
N ALA A 213 -22.20 -7.22 -10.50
CA ALA A 213 -23.14 -8.02 -9.72
C ALA A 213 -23.76 -7.23 -8.56
N GLN A 214 -23.01 -6.34 -7.88
CA GLN A 214 -23.52 -5.46 -6.84
C GLN A 214 -24.48 -4.40 -7.40
N ILE A 215 -24.13 -3.79 -8.53
CA ILE A 215 -24.97 -2.82 -9.24
C ILE A 215 -26.30 -3.48 -9.65
N GLY A 216 -26.26 -4.71 -10.17
CA GLY A 216 -27.46 -5.49 -10.49
C GLY A 216 -28.36 -5.78 -9.29
N LYS A 217 -27.83 -5.74 -8.07
CA LYS A 217 -28.56 -5.86 -6.79
C LYS A 217 -28.98 -4.50 -6.20
N GLY A 218 -28.74 -3.41 -6.93
CA GLY A 218 -29.17 -2.07 -6.60
C GLY A 218 -28.09 -1.17 -5.96
N ALA A 219 -26.83 -1.61 -5.85
CA ALA A 219 -25.76 -0.74 -5.34
C ALA A 219 -25.51 0.43 -6.32
N ASP A 220 -25.45 1.65 -5.80
CA ASP A 220 -25.19 2.85 -6.60
C ASP A 220 -23.95 3.63 -6.14
N VAL A 221 -23.34 3.22 -5.02
CA VAL A 221 -22.03 3.66 -4.53
C VAL A 221 -21.24 2.42 -4.11
N ILE A 222 -20.01 2.21 -4.61
CA ILE A 222 -19.20 1.03 -4.28
C ILE A 222 -17.82 1.48 -3.78
N PHE A 223 -17.43 1.03 -2.60
CA PHE A 223 -16.07 1.24 -2.08
C PHE A 223 -15.15 0.10 -2.56
N ALA A 224 -14.05 0.46 -3.21
CA ALA A 224 -13.10 -0.48 -3.82
C ALA A 224 -11.79 -0.53 -3.01
N ALA A 225 -11.72 -1.36 -1.96
CA ALA A 225 -10.52 -1.59 -1.16
C ALA A 225 -9.74 -2.81 -1.70
N ALA A 226 -9.24 -2.73 -2.95
CA ALA A 226 -8.78 -3.90 -3.70
C ALA A 226 -7.52 -3.67 -4.55
N GLY A 227 -6.68 -2.67 -4.24
CA GLY A 227 -5.47 -2.39 -5.00
C GLY A 227 -5.75 -2.19 -6.50
N ASN A 228 -4.91 -2.77 -7.38
CA ASN A 228 -5.11 -2.68 -8.82
C ASN A 228 -6.43 -3.33 -9.30
N SER A 229 -6.93 -4.34 -8.58
CA SER A 229 -8.24 -4.95 -8.89
C SER A 229 -9.41 -3.95 -8.76
N GLY A 230 -9.24 -2.93 -7.92
CA GLY A 230 -10.20 -1.84 -7.76
C GLY A 230 -10.46 -1.06 -9.05
N LEU A 231 -9.49 -0.98 -9.98
CA LEU A 231 -9.68 -0.29 -11.26
C LEU A 231 -10.82 -0.91 -12.10
N GLY A 232 -11.06 -2.21 -11.95
CA GLY A 232 -12.24 -2.84 -12.56
C GLY A 232 -13.57 -2.36 -11.97
N VAL A 233 -13.59 -2.04 -10.67
CA VAL A 233 -14.78 -1.43 -10.02
C VAL A 233 -15.03 -0.03 -10.57
N PHE A 234 -13.97 0.76 -10.81
CA PHE A 234 -14.05 2.09 -11.45
C PHE A 234 -14.64 2.00 -12.86
N ASP A 235 -14.21 1.01 -13.64
CA ASP A 235 -14.74 0.77 -14.99
C ASP A 235 -16.22 0.39 -14.97
N ALA A 236 -16.65 -0.42 -13.98
CA ALA A 236 -18.06 -0.75 -13.82
C ALA A 236 -18.88 0.48 -13.40
N ALA A 237 -18.39 1.30 -12.47
CA ALA A 237 -19.07 2.52 -12.03
C ALA A 237 -19.28 3.48 -13.18
N GLU A 238 -18.26 3.75 -14.00
CA GLU A 238 -18.38 4.58 -15.21
C GLU A 238 -19.38 3.98 -16.20
N GLN A 239 -19.28 2.68 -16.51
CA GLN A 239 -20.15 2.00 -17.49
C GLN A 239 -21.64 2.05 -17.13
N TYR A 240 -21.96 2.00 -15.84
CA TYR A 240 -23.33 1.95 -15.34
C TYR A 240 -23.82 3.26 -14.72
N ASP A 241 -23.06 4.35 -14.88
CA ASP A 241 -23.36 5.66 -14.28
C ASP A 241 -23.63 5.57 -12.78
N LYS A 242 -22.67 4.98 -12.07
CA LYS A 242 -22.66 4.80 -10.62
C LYS A 242 -21.42 5.48 -10.02
N TYR A 243 -21.39 5.56 -8.69
CA TYR A 243 -20.25 6.10 -7.98
C TYR A 243 -19.34 5.00 -7.45
N VAL A 244 -18.04 5.28 -7.42
CA VAL A 244 -17.02 4.47 -6.77
C VAL A 244 -16.27 5.33 -5.76
N ILE A 245 -15.84 4.69 -4.67
CA ILE A 245 -14.90 5.27 -3.69
C ILE A 245 -13.57 4.55 -3.86
N GLY A 246 -12.51 5.34 -4.06
CA GLY A 246 -11.14 4.85 -4.19
C GLY A 246 -10.49 4.56 -2.84
N VAL A 247 -9.25 4.03 -2.86
CA VAL A 247 -8.51 3.62 -1.66
C VAL A 247 -7.03 3.97 -1.75
N ASP A 248 -6.37 4.09 -0.60
CA ASP A 248 -4.94 4.38 -0.37
C ASP A 248 -4.49 5.73 -0.92
N SER A 249 -4.50 5.88 -2.23
CA SER A 249 -4.16 7.12 -2.94
C SER A 249 -5.40 7.95 -3.25
N ASN A 250 -5.23 9.24 -3.47
CA ASN A 250 -6.29 10.02 -4.10
C ASN A 250 -6.46 9.56 -5.56
N GLN A 251 -7.53 8.83 -5.83
CA GLN A 251 -7.90 8.26 -7.12
C GLN A 251 -9.03 9.04 -7.80
N ASN A 252 -9.41 10.23 -7.29
CA ASN A 252 -10.54 11.01 -7.81
C ASN A 252 -10.40 11.37 -9.29
N TRP A 253 -9.16 11.48 -9.78
CA TRP A 253 -8.82 11.81 -11.16
C TRP A 253 -8.98 10.64 -12.15
N VAL A 254 -9.12 9.39 -11.66
CA VAL A 254 -9.12 8.19 -12.52
C VAL A 254 -10.35 8.13 -13.41
N LYS A 255 -11.53 8.46 -12.86
CA LYS A 255 -12.82 8.54 -13.57
C LYS A 255 -13.57 9.76 -13.08
N PRO A 256 -13.24 10.97 -13.59
CA PRO A 256 -13.89 12.21 -13.16
C PRO A 256 -15.41 12.15 -13.33
N GLY A 257 -16.14 12.52 -12.28
CA GLY A 257 -17.61 12.47 -12.25
C GLY A 257 -18.18 11.15 -11.69
N HIS A 258 -17.40 10.07 -11.64
CA HIS A 258 -17.80 8.78 -11.07
C HIS A 258 -17.05 8.42 -9.78
N VAL A 259 -15.87 8.99 -9.54
CA VAL A 259 -15.16 8.81 -8.26
C VAL A 259 -15.68 9.83 -7.27
N LEU A 260 -16.49 9.34 -6.32
CA LEU A 260 -17.13 10.17 -5.30
C LEU A 260 -16.09 10.78 -4.35
N THR A 261 -15.17 9.96 -3.87
CA THR A 261 -14.01 10.32 -3.05
C THR A 261 -13.01 9.16 -3.03
N SER A 262 -11.92 9.31 -2.30
CA SER A 262 -10.99 8.23 -2.01
C SER A 262 -10.73 8.18 -0.50
N MET A 263 -10.83 6.99 0.09
CA MET A 263 -10.33 6.74 1.44
C MET A 263 -8.81 6.74 1.37
N VAL A 264 -8.19 7.83 1.81
CA VAL A 264 -6.74 8.03 1.70
C VAL A 264 -6.05 7.36 2.89
N LYS A 265 -5.07 6.50 2.60
CA LYS A 265 -4.16 5.87 3.55
C LYS A 265 -2.74 6.36 3.23
N ARG A 266 -2.16 7.11 4.14
CA ARG A 266 -0.97 7.91 3.89
C ARG A 266 0.32 7.08 4.00
N VAL A 267 0.36 5.94 3.25
CA VAL A 267 1.57 5.13 3.10
C VAL A 267 2.75 5.98 2.59
N ASP A 268 2.46 6.97 1.74
CA ASP A 268 3.46 7.92 1.25
C ASP A 268 4.12 8.71 2.39
N ASN A 269 3.36 9.17 3.40
CA ASN A 269 3.91 9.87 4.55
C ASN A 269 4.67 8.93 5.48
N ALA A 270 4.13 7.73 5.75
CA ALA A 270 4.78 6.76 6.63
C ALA A 270 6.15 6.34 6.08
N VAL A 271 6.22 6.00 4.78
CA VAL A 271 7.49 5.66 4.11
C VAL A 271 8.45 6.86 4.08
N TYR A 272 7.96 8.06 3.80
CA TYR A 272 8.79 9.27 3.84
C TYR A 272 9.38 9.52 5.24
N GLN A 273 8.57 9.38 6.29
CA GLN A 273 8.99 9.60 7.68
C GLN A 273 10.05 8.61 8.13
N ILE A 274 9.86 7.30 7.86
CA ILE A 274 10.83 6.29 8.29
C ILE A 274 12.19 6.46 7.61
N VAL A 275 12.21 6.89 6.34
CA VAL A 275 13.45 7.25 5.65
C VAL A 275 14.07 8.51 6.27
N GLY A 276 13.26 9.52 6.59
CA GLY A 276 13.74 10.72 7.28
C GLY A 276 14.32 10.41 8.67
N ASP A 277 13.72 9.48 9.40
CA ASP A 277 14.22 9.03 10.71
C ASP A 277 15.53 8.26 10.58
N LEU A 278 15.70 7.44 9.54
CA LEU A 278 16.99 6.82 9.22
C LEU A 278 18.08 7.87 9.01
N VAL A 279 17.85 8.82 8.09
CA VAL A 279 18.84 9.86 7.74
C VAL A 279 19.23 10.75 8.92
N ASN A 280 18.27 11.01 9.81
CA ASN A 280 18.49 11.81 11.02
C ASN A 280 18.93 10.98 12.24
N HIS A 281 19.33 9.72 12.06
CA HIS A 281 19.75 8.80 13.11
C HIS A 281 18.73 8.63 14.25
N ARG A 282 17.44 8.68 13.90
CA ARG A 282 16.30 8.53 14.82
C ARG A 282 15.47 7.28 14.55
N PHE A 283 15.91 6.42 13.62
CA PHE A 283 15.20 5.17 13.33
C PHE A 283 14.95 4.39 14.63
N LYS A 284 13.71 3.92 14.77
CA LYS A 284 13.30 3.04 15.87
C LYS A 284 12.44 1.91 15.30
N GLY A 285 12.74 0.68 15.69
CA GLY A 285 11.85 -0.45 15.48
C GLY A 285 10.60 -0.34 16.35
N GLY A 286 9.69 -1.31 16.18
CA GLY A 286 8.42 -1.36 16.88
C GLY A 286 7.26 -0.76 16.07
N ILE A 287 6.10 -0.60 16.71
CA ILE A 287 4.84 -0.26 16.04
C ILE A 287 4.68 1.26 15.93
N HIS A 288 4.49 1.74 14.69
CA HIS A 288 4.16 3.12 14.34
C HIS A 288 2.73 3.15 13.81
N VAL A 289 1.82 3.81 14.53
CA VAL A 289 0.39 3.82 14.20
C VAL A 289 0.01 5.13 13.51
N TYR A 290 -0.71 5.00 12.40
CA TYR A 290 -1.19 6.11 11.57
C TYR A 290 -2.72 6.10 11.52
N GLY A 291 -3.36 7.08 12.14
CA GLY A 291 -4.81 7.25 12.22
C GLY A 291 -5.26 8.65 11.79
N LEU A 292 -6.51 9.00 12.10
CA LEU A 292 -7.02 10.36 11.86
C LEU A 292 -6.30 11.42 12.68
N GLU A 293 -5.81 11.06 13.86
CA GLU A 293 -5.12 11.96 14.80
C GLU A 293 -3.79 12.51 14.29
N ASN A 294 -3.16 11.82 13.34
CA ASN A 294 -1.88 12.21 12.74
C ASN A 294 -1.91 12.26 11.20
N ASP A 295 -3.14 12.45 10.64
CA ASP A 295 -3.37 12.47 9.20
C ASP A 295 -2.86 11.22 8.45
N GLY A 296 -2.82 10.08 9.14
CA GLY A 296 -2.43 8.79 8.57
C GLY A 296 -3.50 8.17 7.67
N VAL A 297 -4.77 8.49 7.93
CA VAL A 297 -5.92 8.11 7.10
C VAL A 297 -6.89 9.29 6.98
N GLY A 298 -7.78 9.26 5.98
CA GLY A 298 -8.76 10.31 5.77
C GLY A 298 -9.57 10.10 4.49
N PHE A 299 -10.14 11.18 3.94
CA PHE A 299 -10.82 11.17 2.65
C PHE A 299 -10.33 12.32 1.77
N ALA A 300 -10.42 12.16 0.46
CA ALA A 300 -9.93 13.14 -0.51
C ALA A 300 -11.04 14.07 -0.98
N MET A 301 -10.74 15.38 -0.96
CA MET A 301 -11.55 16.43 -1.61
C MET A 301 -10.67 17.25 -2.55
N ASP A 302 -11.05 17.37 -3.81
CA ASP A 302 -10.34 18.15 -4.83
C ASP A 302 -11.27 18.61 -5.96
N GLN A 303 -10.69 19.17 -7.04
CA GLN A 303 -11.46 19.67 -8.19
C GLN A 303 -12.29 18.61 -8.92
N PHE A 304 -11.97 17.32 -8.78
CA PHE A 304 -12.67 16.24 -9.49
C PHE A 304 -13.97 15.82 -8.80
N ASN A 305 -14.05 15.99 -7.47
CA ASN A 305 -15.20 15.56 -6.68
C ASN A 305 -15.92 16.69 -5.90
N ALA A 306 -15.40 17.92 -5.92
CA ALA A 306 -15.98 19.04 -5.16
C ALA A 306 -17.46 19.33 -5.49
N LYS A 307 -17.94 18.93 -6.67
CA LYS A 307 -19.35 19.09 -7.07
C LYS A 307 -20.22 17.87 -6.72
N LEU A 308 -19.61 16.73 -6.35
CA LEU A 308 -20.32 15.48 -6.06
C LEU A 308 -20.78 15.38 -4.62
N ILE A 309 -20.07 16.06 -3.72
CA ILE A 309 -20.32 16.03 -2.26
C ILE A 309 -20.69 17.45 -1.81
N SER A 310 -21.88 17.61 -1.24
CA SER A 310 -22.30 18.94 -0.78
C SER A 310 -21.43 19.43 0.41
N PRO A 311 -21.23 20.75 0.54
CA PRO A 311 -20.50 21.30 1.68
C PRO A 311 -21.09 20.93 3.05
N ASP A 312 -22.39 20.64 3.08
CA ASP A 312 -23.05 20.20 4.32
C ASP A 312 -22.64 18.79 4.72
N VAL A 313 -22.54 17.88 3.77
CA VAL A 313 -22.03 16.54 3.99
C VAL A 313 -20.56 16.59 4.46
N VAL A 314 -19.72 17.41 3.81
CA VAL A 314 -18.32 17.59 4.24
C VAL A 314 -18.25 18.06 5.69
N ARG A 315 -19.04 19.06 6.09
CA ARG A 315 -19.07 19.51 7.50
C ARG A 315 -19.48 18.42 8.48
N GLN A 316 -20.46 17.59 8.13
CA GLN A 316 -20.90 16.48 8.99
C GLN A 316 -19.81 15.41 9.14
N VAL A 317 -19.11 15.08 8.06
CA VAL A 317 -18.02 14.10 8.06
C VAL A 317 -16.80 14.63 8.83
N ASP A 318 -16.45 15.91 8.68
CA ASP A 318 -15.39 16.55 9.45
C ASP A 318 -15.74 16.59 10.96
N ALA A 319 -16.99 16.85 11.31
CA ALA A 319 -17.43 16.79 12.69
C ALA A 319 -17.35 15.36 13.27
N ALA A 320 -17.60 14.33 12.45
CA ALA A 320 -17.41 12.94 12.86
C ALA A 320 -15.92 12.61 13.02
N ARG A 321 -15.06 13.06 12.11
CA ARG A 321 -13.59 12.96 12.22
C ARG A 321 -13.11 13.47 13.58
N GLU A 322 -13.51 14.69 13.96
CA GLU A 322 -13.14 15.27 15.25
C GLU A 322 -13.63 14.44 16.44
N LYS A 323 -14.84 13.89 16.36
CA LYS A 323 -15.38 13.01 17.41
C LYS A 323 -14.63 11.69 17.52
N ILE A 324 -14.15 11.12 16.41
CA ILE A 324 -13.32 9.91 16.42
C ILE A 324 -11.98 10.22 17.07
N ILE A 325 -11.29 11.30 16.66
CA ILE A 325 -10.02 11.74 17.24
C ILE A 325 -10.15 11.97 18.77
N GLN A 326 -11.27 12.53 19.21
CA GLN A 326 -11.57 12.75 20.63
C GLN A 326 -12.03 11.50 21.38
N GLY A 327 -12.13 10.33 20.71
CA GLY A 327 -12.63 9.08 21.29
C GLY A 327 -14.13 9.07 21.64
N LYS A 328 -14.91 10.07 21.18
CA LYS A 328 -16.36 10.15 21.35
C LYS A 328 -17.13 9.21 20.42
N ILE A 329 -16.60 8.94 19.25
CA ILE A 329 -17.01 7.86 18.36
C ILE A 329 -15.89 6.84 18.38
N LYS A 330 -16.23 5.61 18.70
CA LYS A 330 -15.30 4.46 18.63
C LYS A 330 -15.70 3.63 17.42
N VAL A 331 -14.85 3.60 16.42
CA VAL A 331 -15.03 2.73 15.26
C VAL A 331 -14.40 1.38 15.55
N THR A 332 -15.10 0.30 15.21
CA THR A 332 -14.61 -1.06 15.47
C THR A 332 -13.36 -1.35 14.63
N ASP A 333 -12.27 -1.74 15.28
CA ASP A 333 -11.11 -2.32 14.63
C ASP A 333 -11.29 -3.84 14.54
N ALA A 334 -11.48 -4.37 13.34
CA ALA A 334 -11.69 -5.80 13.11
C ALA A 334 -10.47 -6.68 13.48
N MET A 335 -9.31 -6.06 13.74
CA MET A 335 -8.09 -6.73 14.21
C MET A 335 -7.83 -6.55 15.72
N ALA A 336 -8.56 -5.69 16.42
CA ALA A 336 -8.43 -5.56 17.87
C ALA A 336 -9.00 -6.81 18.55
N GLN A 337 -8.18 -7.44 19.38
CA GLN A 337 -8.57 -8.56 20.24
C GLN A 337 -9.10 -8.05 21.58
#